data_29837397b9447dff88243ca81bb148bc
#
_entry.id   29837397b9447dff88243ca81bb148bc
#
_cell.length_a   1.000
_cell.length_b   1.000
_cell.length_c   1.000
_cell.angle_alpha   90.00
_cell.angle_beta   90.00
_cell.angle_gamma   90.00
#
_symmetry.space_group_name_H-M   'P 1'
#
loop_
_entity.id
_entity.type
_entity.pdbx_description
1 polymer ?
#
loop_
_entity_poly.entity_id
_entity_poly.type
_entity_poly.pdbx_seq_one_letter_code
_entity_poly.pdbx_strand_id
1 'polypeptide(L)'
;MKTEINGTQGPLPEGKVAIVVSRYNESITGQLLQGARETLQAAGLAEEDIQVIWVSGAWELPLPTSYAARRKETLAVITLGAVIKGETTHDEHINRSVCNALMDIGLGTGKPVLLGLLTCNTVDQAIQRAGGNMGNKGSECAEAALEMIRVVDQMQDQGTPRVGFHR
;
A
#
# COMPACT_ATOMS: atom_id res chain seq x y z
N MET A 1 -24.80 -13.15 11.33
CA MET A 1 -23.63 -13.08 10.40
C MET A 1 -24.12 -12.45 9.10
N LYS A 2 -23.43 -11.42 8.63
CA LYS A 2 -23.73 -10.87 7.32
C LYS A 2 -23.36 -11.89 6.23
N THR A 3 -24.24 -12.12 5.28
CA THR A 3 -24.00 -13.06 4.16
C THR A 3 -23.15 -12.41 3.05
N GLU A 4 -23.06 -11.09 3.05
CA GLU A 4 -22.25 -10.31 2.12
C GLU A 4 -21.46 -9.25 2.90
N ILE A 5 -20.14 -9.18 2.65
CA ILE A 5 -19.24 -8.18 3.17
C ILE A 5 -18.77 -7.33 1.98
N ASN A 6 -18.94 -6.03 2.11
CA ASN A 6 -18.57 -5.06 1.09
C ASN A 6 -17.90 -3.85 1.76
N GLY A 7 -16.72 -3.48 1.28
CA GLY A 7 -15.91 -2.39 1.83
C GLY A 7 -15.98 -1.08 1.04
N THR A 8 -16.78 -1.00 -0.02
CA THR A 8 -16.82 0.18 -0.89
C THR A 8 -17.37 1.42 -0.20
N GLN A 9 -18.18 1.24 0.82
CA GLN A 9 -18.78 2.33 1.60
C GLN A 9 -18.81 1.98 3.09
N GLY A 10 -18.95 2.99 3.92
CA GLY A 10 -19.09 2.85 5.36
C GLY A 10 -18.02 3.60 6.14
N PRO A 11 -18.14 3.62 7.49
CA PRO A 11 -17.17 4.28 8.35
C PRO A 11 -15.82 3.55 8.33
N LEU A 12 -14.77 4.29 8.66
CA LEU A 12 -13.44 3.72 8.90
C LEU A 12 -13.25 3.54 10.42
N PRO A 13 -12.63 2.45 10.86
CA PRO A 13 -12.21 2.33 12.25
C PRO A 13 -11.13 3.37 12.59
N GLU A 14 -10.96 3.68 13.87
CA GLU A 14 -9.87 4.53 14.33
C GLU A 14 -8.52 3.86 14.12
N GLY A 15 -7.55 4.62 13.61
CA GLY A 15 -6.20 4.13 13.38
C GLY A 15 -5.47 4.92 12.30
N LYS A 16 -4.31 4.41 11.91
CA LYS A 16 -3.39 5.06 10.98
C LYS A 16 -3.19 4.24 9.71
N VAL A 17 -2.91 4.93 8.63
CA VAL A 17 -2.41 4.32 7.39
C VAL A 17 -0.95 4.70 7.22
N ALA A 18 -0.09 3.71 7.04
CA ALA A 18 1.31 3.94 6.71
C ALA A 18 1.50 3.89 5.19
N ILE A 19 2.34 4.78 4.68
CA ILE A 19 2.75 4.81 3.27
C ILE A 19 4.27 4.66 3.25
N VAL A 20 4.76 3.54 2.73
CA VAL A 20 6.18 3.30 2.53
C VAL A 20 6.50 3.61 1.07
N VAL A 21 7.39 4.56 0.85
CA VAL A 21 7.66 5.11 -0.49
C VAL A 21 9.16 5.14 -0.77
N SER A 22 9.56 4.69 -1.96
CA SER A 22 10.95 4.69 -2.39
C SER A 22 11.37 6.01 -3.02
N ARG A 23 12.65 6.42 -2.77
CA ARG A 23 13.23 7.62 -3.37
C ARG A 23 13.72 7.40 -4.79
N TYR A 24 14.11 6.18 -5.13
CA TYR A 24 14.54 5.91 -6.48
C TYR A 24 13.40 6.22 -7.46
N ASN A 25 13.65 7.04 -8.46
CA ASN A 25 12.64 7.68 -9.32
C ASN A 25 11.67 8.59 -8.54
N GLU A 26 12.20 9.47 -7.69
CA GLU A 26 11.41 10.30 -6.76
C GLU A 26 10.41 11.23 -7.44
N SER A 27 10.71 11.73 -8.64
CA SER A 27 9.76 12.51 -9.43
C SER A 27 8.48 11.74 -9.76
N ILE A 28 8.56 10.41 -9.86
CA ILE A 28 7.44 9.51 -10.11
C ILE A 28 6.81 9.10 -8.77
N THR A 29 7.61 8.60 -7.83
CA THR A 29 7.10 8.12 -6.53
C THR A 29 6.50 9.22 -5.68
N GLY A 30 7.00 10.46 -5.80
CA GLY A 30 6.41 11.63 -5.17
C GLY A 30 5.00 11.93 -5.68
N GLN A 31 4.74 11.76 -6.97
CA GLN A 31 3.39 11.91 -7.54
C GLN A 31 2.44 10.79 -7.07
N LEU A 32 2.94 9.56 -6.94
CA LEU A 32 2.19 8.47 -6.36
C LEU A 32 1.81 8.76 -4.90
N LEU A 33 2.77 9.26 -4.12
CA LEU A 33 2.55 9.63 -2.72
C LEU A 33 1.50 10.74 -2.60
N GLN A 34 1.59 11.77 -3.44
CA GLN A 34 0.61 12.85 -3.45
C GLN A 34 -0.80 12.31 -3.71
N GLY A 35 -0.97 11.49 -4.74
CA GLY A 35 -2.26 10.88 -5.07
C GLY A 35 -2.82 10.02 -3.93
N ALA A 36 -1.98 9.23 -3.28
CA ALA A 36 -2.38 8.42 -2.13
C ALA A 36 -2.83 9.30 -0.95
N ARG A 37 -2.06 10.33 -0.58
CA ARG A 37 -2.39 11.24 0.52
C ARG A 37 -3.70 11.98 0.27
N GLU A 38 -3.87 12.57 -0.90
CA GLU A 38 -5.09 13.30 -1.26
C GLU A 38 -6.33 12.40 -1.19
N THR A 39 -6.23 11.15 -1.64
CA THR A 39 -7.31 10.16 -1.59
C THR A 39 -7.67 9.79 -0.15
N LEU A 40 -6.67 9.54 0.71
CA LEU A 40 -6.90 9.23 2.12
C LEU A 40 -7.52 10.42 2.86
N GLN A 41 -7.04 11.64 2.62
CA GLN A 41 -7.59 12.86 3.23
C GLN A 41 -9.02 13.13 2.78
N ALA A 42 -9.31 12.94 1.49
CA ALA A 42 -10.67 13.08 0.96
C ALA A 42 -11.66 12.07 1.58
N ALA A 43 -11.18 10.92 2.03
CA ALA A 43 -11.96 9.92 2.77
C ALA A 43 -12.10 10.21 4.26
N GLY A 44 -11.47 11.29 4.76
CA GLY A 44 -11.62 11.76 6.14
C GLY A 44 -10.47 11.39 7.09
N LEU A 45 -9.36 10.79 6.61
CA LEU A 45 -8.18 10.61 7.44
C LEU A 45 -7.52 11.96 7.71
N ALA A 46 -7.22 12.23 8.98
CA ALA A 46 -6.43 13.39 9.37
C ALA A 46 -4.97 13.24 8.95
N GLU A 47 -4.26 14.35 8.76
CA GLU A 47 -2.84 14.32 8.36
C GLU A 47 -1.96 13.54 9.36
N GLU A 48 -2.25 13.65 10.65
CA GLU A 48 -1.56 12.93 11.73
C GLU A 48 -1.80 11.43 11.73
N ASP A 49 -2.81 10.95 11.02
CA ASP A 49 -3.13 9.53 10.86
C ASP A 49 -2.54 8.92 9.58
N ILE A 50 -1.80 9.72 8.82
CA ILE A 50 -1.07 9.28 7.62
C ILE A 50 0.43 9.33 7.92
N GLN A 51 1.04 8.17 8.14
CA GLN A 51 2.48 8.08 8.37
C GLN A 51 3.21 7.80 7.06
N VAL A 52 4.12 8.69 6.67
CA VAL A 52 4.96 8.50 5.47
C VAL A 52 6.36 8.02 5.89
N ILE A 53 6.83 6.95 5.28
CA ILE A 53 8.13 6.33 5.52
C ILE A 53 8.90 6.28 4.19
N TRP A 54 9.98 7.02 4.10
CA TRP A 54 10.84 7.04 2.91
C TRP A 54 11.95 5.99 3.01
N VAL A 55 12.14 5.24 1.93
CA VAL A 55 13.24 4.27 1.76
C VAL A 55 14.00 4.55 0.47
N SER A 56 15.19 3.98 0.31
CA SER A 56 16.04 4.26 -0.84
C SER A 56 15.49 3.70 -2.15
N GLY A 57 15.07 2.45 -2.18
CA GLY A 57 14.60 1.78 -3.38
C GLY A 57 13.50 0.77 -3.10
N ALA A 58 13.02 0.11 -4.15
CA ALA A 58 11.96 -0.88 -4.06
C ALA A 58 12.35 -2.08 -3.18
N TRP A 59 13.61 -2.49 -3.21
CA TRP A 59 14.13 -3.60 -2.39
C TRP A 59 13.97 -3.35 -0.88
N GLU A 60 13.97 -2.10 -0.46
CA GLU A 60 13.85 -1.71 0.96
C GLU A 60 12.39 -1.54 1.42
N LEU A 61 11.41 -1.64 0.54
CA LEU A 61 9.98 -1.50 0.89
C LEU A 61 9.50 -2.55 1.92
N PRO A 62 9.85 -3.85 1.82
CA PRO A 62 9.26 -4.87 2.68
C PRO A 62 9.59 -4.71 4.17
N LEU A 63 10.80 -4.36 4.54
CA LEU A 63 11.20 -4.32 5.95
C LEU A 63 10.40 -3.29 6.76
N PRO A 64 10.35 -1.99 6.41
CA PRO A 64 9.52 -1.04 7.13
C PRO A 64 8.02 -1.34 7.02
N THR A 65 7.57 -1.92 5.92
CA THR A 65 6.18 -2.41 5.78
C THR A 65 5.86 -3.45 6.85
N SER A 66 6.77 -4.39 7.10
CA SER A 66 6.62 -5.40 8.15
C SER A 66 6.53 -4.77 9.54
N TYR A 67 7.36 -3.78 9.84
CA TYR A 67 7.30 -3.06 11.12
C TYR A 67 5.99 -2.26 11.28
N ALA A 68 5.58 -1.54 10.24
CA ALA A 68 4.35 -0.76 10.26
C ALA A 68 3.11 -1.65 10.42
N ALA A 69 3.02 -2.73 9.66
CA ALA A 69 1.86 -3.64 9.68
C ALA A 69 1.66 -4.32 11.03
N ARG A 70 2.73 -4.50 11.83
CA ARG A 70 2.64 -5.11 13.16
C ARG A 70 2.19 -4.15 14.26
N ARG A 71 2.17 -2.85 14.01
CA ARG A 71 1.67 -1.87 14.98
C ARG A 71 0.17 -1.98 15.13
N LYS A 72 -0.30 -1.91 16.38
CA LYS A 72 -1.73 -2.07 16.70
C LYS A 72 -2.59 -1.01 16.02
N GLU A 73 -2.10 0.23 16.01
CA GLU A 73 -2.78 1.38 15.43
C GLU A 73 -2.79 1.44 13.90
N THR A 74 -1.98 0.62 13.24
CA THR A 74 -1.93 0.59 11.76
C THR A 74 -3.10 -0.20 11.20
N LEU A 75 -3.88 0.43 10.35
CA LEU A 75 -5.03 -0.18 9.65
C LEU A 75 -4.62 -0.84 8.34
N ALA A 76 -3.72 -0.20 7.61
CA ALA A 76 -3.20 -0.68 6.33
C ALA A 76 -1.82 -0.08 6.05
N VAL A 77 -1.07 -0.70 5.16
CA VAL A 77 0.19 -0.17 4.64
C VAL A 77 0.11 -0.07 3.11
N ILE A 78 0.35 1.11 2.58
CA ILE A 78 0.47 1.35 1.15
C ILE A 78 1.96 1.36 0.81
N THR A 79 2.38 0.64 -0.21
CA THR A 79 3.77 0.63 -0.68
C THR A 79 3.84 1.27 -2.05
N LEU A 80 4.71 2.24 -2.22
CA LEU A 80 4.87 3.02 -3.45
C LEU A 80 6.32 2.97 -3.93
N GLY A 81 6.50 2.61 -5.17
CA GLY A 81 7.80 2.54 -5.81
C GLY A 81 7.68 2.56 -7.33
N ALA A 82 8.80 2.72 -8.01
CA ALA A 82 8.86 2.65 -9.45
C ALA A 82 10.14 1.92 -9.88
N VAL A 83 9.97 0.76 -10.49
CA VAL A 83 11.04 -0.02 -11.11
C VAL A 83 10.88 0.04 -12.61
N ILE A 84 11.88 0.60 -13.27
CA ILE A 84 11.91 0.75 -14.72
C ILE A 84 12.93 -0.24 -15.25
N LYS A 85 12.54 -0.98 -16.28
CA LYS A 85 13.39 -1.99 -16.91
C LYS A 85 14.70 -1.37 -17.40
N GLY A 86 15.82 -2.00 -17.00
CA GLY A 86 17.15 -1.70 -17.49
C GLY A 86 17.60 -2.70 -18.56
N GLU A 87 18.91 -2.74 -18.81
CA GLU A 87 19.53 -3.65 -19.79
C GLU A 87 19.64 -5.10 -19.30
N THR A 88 19.47 -5.33 -18.00
CA THR A 88 19.59 -6.63 -17.34
C THR A 88 18.26 -7.10 -16.77
N THR A 89 18.20 -8.33 -16.23
CA THR A 89 17.02 -8.90 -15.56
C THR A 89 16.92 -8.50 -14.07
N HIS A 90 17.70 -7.53 -13.62
CA HIS A 90 17.74 -7.08 -12.21
C HIS A 90 16.38 -6.62 -11.70
N ASP A 91 15.64 -5.89 -12.54
CA ASP A 91 14.28 -5.44 -12.24
C ASP A 91 13.30 -6.61 -11.99
N GLU A 92 13.41 -7.70 -12.74
CA GLU A 92 12.54 -8.88 -12.56
C GLU A 92 12.78 -9.54 -11.21
N HIS A 93 14.04 -9.66 -10.77
CA HIS A 93 14.39 -10.24 -9.47
C HIS A 93 13.89 -9.39 -8.31
N ILE A 94 14.05 -8.06 -8.40
CA ILE A 94 13.52 -7.13 -7.40
C ILE A 94 12.01 -7.23 -7.33
N ASN A 95 11.33 -7.10 -8.45
CA ASN A 95 9.87 -7.09 -8.52
C ASN A 95 9.26 -8.36 -7.94
N ARG A 96 9.77 -9.52 -8.32
CA ARG A 96 9.29 -10.81 -7.81
C ARG A 96 9.47 -10.94 -6.30
N SER A 97 10.66 -10.66 -5.82
CA SER A 97 11.00 -10.80 -4.41
C SER A 97 10.21 -9.82 -3.53
N VAL A 98 10.09 -8.56 -3.95
CA VAL A 98 9.36 -7.53 -3.23
C VAL A 98 7.86 -7.85 -3.20
N CYS A 99 7.27 -8.21 -4.35
CA CYS A 99 5.85 -8.55 -4.40
C CYS A 99 5.51 -9.75 -3.50
N ASN A 100 6.32 -10.80 -3.51
CA ASN A 100 6.12 -11.96 -2.64
C ASN A 100 6.23 -11.58 -1.17
N ALA A 101 7.26 -10.81 -0.80
CA ALA A 101 7.45 -10.37 0.58
C ALA A 101 6.29 -9.50 1.09
N LEU A 102 5.78 -8.59 0.28
CA LEU A 102 4.65 -7.72 0.64
C LEU A 102 3.36 -8.54 0.82
N MET A 103 3.11 -9.51 -0.05
CA MET A 103 1.98 -10.43 0.09
C MET A 103 2.07 -11.23 1.39
N ASP A 104 3.24 -11.79 1.70
CA ASP A 104 3.49 -12.57 2.92
C ASP A 104 3.30 -11.72 4.19
N ILE A 105 3.73 -10.45 4.17
CA ILE A 105 3.53 -9.53 5.29
C ILE A 105 2.03 -9.30 5.53
N GLY A 106 1.27 -9.03 4.48
CA GLY A 106 -0.18 -8.83 4.59
C GLY A 106 -0.89 -10.04 5.16
N LEU A 107 -0.64 -11.22 4.60
CA LEU A 107 -1.22 -12.48 5.07
C LEU A 107 -0.78 -12.83 6.50
N GLY A 108 0.50 -12.64 6.82
CA GLY A 108 1.05 -12.96 8.14
C GLY A 108 0.60 -12.03 9.26
N THR A 109 0.29 -10.78 8.95
CA THR A 109 -0.15 -9.77 9.94
C THR A 109 -1.67 -9.60 9.99
N GLY A 110 -2.39 -10.07 8.98
CA GLY A 110 -3.81 -9.82 8.81
C GLY A 110 -4.14 -8.34 8.53
N LYS A 111 -3.17 -7.59 8.03
CA LYS A 111 -3.31 -6.17 7.66
C LYS A 111 -3.27 -6.02 6.14
N PRO A 112 -4.12 -5.19 5.54
CA PRO A 112 -3.99 -4.84 4.14
C PRO A 112 -2.62 -4.23 3.83
N VAL A 113 -1.91 -4.81 2.87
CA VAL A 113 -0.66 -4.29 2.31
C VAL A 113 -0.88 -4.09 0.82
N LEU A 114 -0.84 -2.85 0.36
CA LEU A 114 -1.20 -2.46 -0.99
C LEU A 114 0.03 -2.33 -1.88
N LEU A 115 -0.03 -2.90 -3.06
CA LEU A 115 1.06 -2.92 -4.03
C LEU A 115 0.94 -1.74 -5.00
N GLY A 116 1.60 -0.64 -4.68
CA GLY A 116 1.75 0.52 -5.55
C GLY A 116 3.15 0.59 -6.19
N LEU A 117 3.79 -0.55 -6.39
CA LEU A 117 5.06 -0.66 -7.09
C LEU A 117 4.83 -0.69 -8.60
N LEU A 118 5.17 0.39 -9.29
CA LEU A 118 5.17 0.41 -10.75
C LEU A 118 6.32 -0.43 -11.29
N THR A 119 6.00 -1.30 -12.23
CA THR A 119 6.96 -2.12 -12.96
C THR A 119 6.81 -1.85 -14.45
N CYS A 120 7.59 -0.92 -14.96
CA CYS A 120 7.44 -0.37 -16.30
C CYS A 120 8.66 -0.63 -17.19
N ASN A 121 8.42 -0.73 -18.49
CA ASN A 121 9.49 -0.86 -19.45
C ASN A 121 10.19 0.48 -19.73
N THR A 122 9.47 1.59 -19.57
CA THR A 122 9.96 2.94 -19.88
C THR A 122 9.58 3.93 -18.78
N VAL A 123 10.32 5.03 -18.68
CA VAL A 123 10.01 6.16 -17.79
C VAL A 123 8.66 6.77 -18.13
N ASP A 124 8.35 6.90 -19.43
CA ASP A 124 7.06 7.46 -19.88
C ASP A 124 5.87 6.63 -19.38
N GLN A 125 5.96 5.30 -19.43
CA GLN A 125 4.93 4.43 -18.88
C GLN A 125 4.70 4.68 -17.38
N ALA A 126 5.76 4.91 -16.63
CA ALA A 126 5.67 5.22 -15.20
C ALA A 126 5.02 6.60 -14.95
N ILE A 127 5.40 7.60 -15.72
CA ILE A 127 4.81 8.95 -15.65
C ILE A 127 3.30 8.89 -15.92
N GLN A 128 2.88 8.16 -16.95
CA GLN A 128 1.47 8.02 -17.30
C GLN A 128 0.63 7.37 -16.19
N ARG A 129 1.24 6.54 -15.34
CA ARG A 129 0.59 5.85 -14.22
C ARG A 129 0.73 6.55 -12.88
N ALA A 130 1.46 7.66 -12.86
CA ALA A 130 1.69 8.49 -11.67
C ALA A 130 0.97 9.86 -11.76
N GLY A 131 -0.22 9.89 -12.35
CA GLY A 131 -1.01 11.09 -12.54
C GLY A 131 -1.09 11.59 -13.98
N GLY A 132 -0.60 10.78 -14.94
CA GLY A 132 -0.74 11.02 -16.37
C GLY A 132 -2.03 10.42 -16.94
N ASN A 133 -1.99 10.02 -18.22
CA ASN A 133 -3.17 9.52 -18.95
C ASN A 133 -3.74 8.19 -18.42
N MET A 134 -2.93 7.40 -17.73
CA MET A 134 -3.32 6.11 -17.13
C MET A 134 -3.72 6.24 -15.65
N GLY A 135 -4.05 7.42 -15.18
CA GLY A 135 -4.43 7.69 -13.79
C GLY A 135 -3.24 7.73 -12.82
N ASN A 136 -3.53 7.56 -11.53
CA ASN A 136 -2.52 7.57 -10.47
C ASN A 136 -2.61 6.30 -9.65
N LYS A 137 -1.58 5.48 -9.71
CA LYS A 137 -1.51 4.20 -8.98
C LYS A 137 -1.49 4.38 -7.46
N GLY A 138 -0.96 5.50 -6.96
CA GLY A 138 -1.02 5.85 -5.55
C GLY A 138 -2.45 6.08 -5.06
N SER A 139 -3.25 6.82 -5.83
CA SER A 139 -4.67 7.03 -5.55
C SER A 139 -5.45 5.70 -5.58
N GLU A 140 -5.22 4.86 -6.58
CA GLU A 140 -5.85 3.55 -6.69
C GLU A 140 -5.51 2.65 -5.49
N CYS A 141 -4.25 2.66 -5.03
CA CYS A 141 -3.85 1.92 -3.84
C CYS A 141 -4.52 2.46 -2.57
N ALA A 142 -4.68 3.77 -2.45
CA ALA A 142 -5.37 4.38 -1.32
C ALA A 142 -6.85 3.98 -1.29
N GLU A 143 -7.53 3.99 -2.44
CA GLU A 143 -8.91 3.51 -2.55
C GLU A 143 -9.03 2.04 -2.16
N ALA A 144 -8.13 1.19 -2.66
CA ALA A 144 -8.10 -0.22 -2.30
C ALA A 144 -7.78 -0.45 -0.81
N ALA A 145 -6.92 0.40 -0.21
CA ALA A 145 -6.64 0.36 1.23
C ALA A 145 -7.90 0.66 2.04
N LEU A 146 -8.63 1.71 1.69
CA LEU A 146 -9.87 2.09 2.37
C LEU A 146 -10.93 0.98 2.28
N GLU A 147 -11.08 0.39 1.11
CA GLU A 147 -11.98 -0.75 0.91
C GLU A 147 -11.57 -1.94 1.78
N MET A 148 -10.30 -2.33 1.75
CA MET A 148 -9.80 -3.48 2.50
C MET A 148 -9.82 -3.26 4.02
N ILE A 149 -9.59 -2.05 4.50
CA ILE A 149 -9.75 -1.71 5.93
C ILE A 149 -11.17 -2.03 6.38
N ARG A 150 -12.19 -1.58 5.62
CA ARG A 150 -13.59 -1.85 5.94
C ARG A 150 -13.97 -3.33 5.85
N VAL A 151 -13.41 -4.04 4.87
CA VAL A 151 -13.63 -5.50 4.73
C VAL A 151 -13.06 -6.23 5.95
N VAL A 152 -11.82 -5.94 6.32
CA VAL A 152 -11.16 -6.58 7.48
C VAL A 152 -11.89 -6.27 8.78
N ASP A 153 -12.29 -5.01 8.98
CA ASP A 153 -13.05 -4.58 10.15
C ASP A 153 -14.37 -5.36 10.29
N GLN A 154 -15.15 -5.44 9.21
CA GLN A 154 -16.40 -6.20 9.18
C GLN A 154 -16.19 -7.71 9.43
N MET A 155 -15.07 -8.28 8.96
CA MET A 155 -14.75 -9.69 9.21
C MET A 155 -14.37 -9.95 10.67
N GLN A 156 -13.61 -9.02 11.28
CA GLN A 156 -13.23 -9.12 12.69
C GLN A 156 -14.44 -9.02 13.62
N ASP A 157 -15.39 -8.11 13.33
CA ASP A 157 -16.63 -7.96 14.09
C ASP A 157 -17.51 -9.22 14.06
N GLN A 158 -17.35 -10.08 13.07
CA GLN A 158 -18.08 -11.35 12.96
C GLN A 158 -17.41 -12.51 13.70
N GLY A 159 -16.41 -12.26 14.53
CA GLY A 159 -15.74 -13.28 15.34
C GLY A 159 -14.71 -14.09 14.55
N THR A 160 -14.27 -13.65 13.40
CA THR A 160 -13.15 -14.27 12.69
C THR A 160 -11.88 -14.11 13.53
N PRO A 161 -11.12 -15.20 13.78
CA PRO A 161 -9.87 -15.09 14.55
C PRO A 161 -8.94 -14.06 13.91
N ARG A 162 -8.35 -13.20 14.75
CA ARG A 162 -7.32 -12.29 14.28
C ARG A 162 -6.15 -13.10 13.72
N VAL A 163 -5.89 -12.97 12.44
CA VAL A 163 -4.70 -13.55 11.81
C VAL A 163 -3.49 -12.78 12.31
N GLY A 164 -2.65 -13.42 13.06
CA GLY A 164 -1.42 -12.85 13.60
C GLY A 164 -0.64 -13.93 14.33
N PHE A 165 0.68 -13.90 14.21
CA PHE A 165 1.53 -14.80 14.97
C PHE A 165 1.41 -14.47 16.47
N HIS A 166 0.76 -15.36 17.22
CA HIS A 166 0.95 -15.41 18.66
C HIS A 166 2.35 -16.00 18.93
N ARG A 167 3.19 -15.26 19.59
CA ARG A 167 4.24 -15.84 20.40
C ARG A 167 3.66 -16.23 21.74
#